data_177adc4de3083ece3fe5c6cbe8c1e4fb
#
_entry.id   177adc4de3083ece3fe5c6cbe8c1e4fb
#
_cell.length_a   1.000
_cell.length_b   1.000
_cell.length_c   1.000
_cell.angle_alpha   90.00
_cell.angle_beta   90.00
_cell.angle_gamma   90.00
#
_symmetry.space_group_name_H-M   'P 1'
#
loop_
_entity.id
_entity.type
_entity.pdbx_description
1 polymer ?
#
loop_
_entity_poly.entity_id
_entity_poly.type
_entity_poly.pdbx_seq_one_letter_code
_entity_poly.pdbx_strand_id
1 'polypeptide(L)'
;MWEQYASEIIGTIKWFRDLDYHVLVTALAKEETNDNGGTEYWPLLPMAKVQKQLPGIFDNVLAGVRRTEDAKDEQGRAVGVRVERFIVCDQYGGWHCKVRDPLRSLQAVERTGNIADLFRKMEGKQSNKITEKDTKA
;
A
#
# COMPACT_ATOMS: atom_id res chain seq x y z
N MET A 1 -22.52 -20.31 11.74
CA MET A 1 -22.80 -19.72 10.41
C MET A 1 -21.72 -18.71 9.99
N TRP A 2 -21.45 -17.68 10.76
CA TRP A 2 -20.43 -16.68 10.44
C TRP A 2 -19.00 -17.23 10.33
N GLU A 3 -18.63 -18.22 11.15
CA GLU A 3 -17.32 -18.88 11.08
C GLU A 3 -17.12 -19.65 9.79
N GLN A 4 -18.17 -20.27 9.27
CA GLN A 4 -18.14 -20.99 8.01
C GLN A 4 -17.87 -20.01 6.84
N TYR A 5 -18.58 -18.88 6.80
CA TYR A 5 -18.34 -17.85 5.78
C TYR A 5 -16.92 -17.27 5.84
N ALA A 6 -16.42 -17.01 7.04
CA ALA A 6 -15.04 -16.53 7.22
C ALA A 6 -14.04 -17.55 6.68
N SER A 7 -14.25 -18.83 6.96
CA SER A 7 -13.41 -19.92 6.48
C SER A 7 -13.45 -20.06 4.96
N GLU A 8 -14.62 -19.94 4.35
CA GLU A 8 -14.81 -20.00 2.90
C GLU A 8 -14.13 -18.80 2.19
N ILE A 9 -14.25 -17.59 2.72
CA ILE A 9 -13.61 -16.41 2.17
C ILE A 9 -12.08 -16.54 2.24
N ILE A 10 -11.55 -16.94 3.39
CA ILE A 10 -10.11 -17.16 3.57
C ILE A 10 -9.60 -18.27 2.66
N GLY A 11 -10.34 -19.37 2.55
CA GLY A 11 -10.03 -20.48 1.65
C GLY A 11 -9.98 -20.04 0.19
N THR A 12 -10.95 -19.25 -0.25
CA THR A 12 -11.00 -18.70 -1.61
C THR A 12 -9.82 -17.77 -1.90
N ILE A 13 -9.49 -16.88 -0.95
CA ILE A 13 -8.34 -15.97 -1.10
C ILE A 13 -7.04 -16.77 -1.18
N LYS A 14 -6.86 -17.78 -0.34
CA LYS A 14 -5.68 -18.66 -0.40
C LYS A 14 -5.59 -19.42 -1.71
N TRP A 15 -6.72 -19.87 -2.24
CA TRP A 15 -6.75 -20.52 -3.55
C TRP A 15 -6.26 -19.59 -4.65
N PHE A 16 -6.72 -18.33 -4.70
CA PHE A 16 -6.20 -17.33 -5.63
C PHE A 16 -4.71 -17.07 -5.46
N ARG A 17 -4.25 -16.94 -4.21
CA ARG A 17 -2.82 -16.73 -3.90
C ARG A 17 -1.95 -17.87 -4.44
N ASP A 18 -2.45 -19.11 -4.39
CA ASP A 18 -1.69 -20.31 -4.75
C ASP A 18 -1.69 -20.60 -6.26
N LEU A 19 -2.37 -19.78 -7.07
CA LEU A 19 -2.28 -19.84 -8.52
C LEU A 19 -0.85 -19.49 -9.00
N ASP A 20 -0.45 -20.11 -10.10
CA ASP A 20 0.86 -19.82 -10.75
C ASP A 20 0.79 -18.50 -11.55
N TYR A 21 0.37 -17.44 -10.89
CA TYR A 21 0.22 -16.10 -11.44
C TYR A 21 0.55 -15.04 -10.39
N HIS A 22 0.88 -13.84 -10.85
CA HIS A 22 0.89 -12.68 -9.98
C HIS A 22 -0.55 -12.28 -9.66
N VAL A 23 -0.91 -12.33 -8.39
CA VAL A 23 -2.26 -11.99 -7.92
C VAL A 23 -2.22 -10.69 -7.15
N LEU A 24 -2.99 -9.71 -7.59
CA LEU A 24 -3.19 -8.44 -6.92
C LEU A 24 -4.61 -8.37 -6.38
N VAL A 25 -4.74 -8.16 -5.08
CA VAL A 25 -6.01 -7.93 -4.40
C VAL A 25 -6.04 -6.50 -3.89
N THR A 26 -7.10 -5.77 -4.18
CA THR A 26 -7.30 -4.41 -3.69
C THR A 26 -8.43 -4.36 -2.68
N ALA A 27 -8.25 -3.57 -1.64
CA ALA A 27 -9.28 -3.31 -0.63
C ALA A 27 -9.21 -1.85 -0.19
N LEU A 28 -10.33 -1.30 0.26
CA LEU A 28 -10.35 -0.02 0.95
C LEU A 28 -9.73 -0.19 2.34
N ALA A 29 -9.24 0.89 2.91
CA ALA A 29 -8.75 0.91 4.27
C ALA A 29 -9.88 1.18 5.26
N LYS A 30 -9.88 0.44 6.37
CA LYS A 30 -10.71 0.71 7.53
C LYS A 30 -9.84 1.25 8.65
N GLU A 31 -10.24 2.37 9.22
CA GLU A 31 -9.62 2.98 10.39
C GLU A 31 -10.24 2.41 11.66
N GLU A 32 -9.40 1.99 12.60
CA GLU A 32 -9.81 1.51 13.92
C GLU A 32 -8.97 2.16 15.00
N THR A 33 -9.54 2.35 16.19
CA THR A 33 -8.79 2.76 17.37
C THR A 33 -8.40 1.50 18.16
N ASN A 34 -7.11 1.35 18.45
CA ASN A 34 -6.61 0.25 19.26
C ASN A 34 -6.81 0.50 20.78
N ASP A 35 -6.55 -0.53 21.58
CA ASP A 35 -6.74 -0.48 23.05
C ASP A 35 -5.89 0.61 23.74
N ASN A 36 -4.83 1.05 23.11
CA ASN A 36 -3.94 2.12 23.60
C ASN A 36 -4.33 3.52 23.12
N GLY A 37 -5.46 3.65 22.43
CA GLY A 37 -5.96 4.91 21.87
C GLY A 37 -5.26 5.34 20.57
N GLY A 38 -4.40 4.50 20.00
CA GLY A 38 -3.75 4.74 18.71
C GLY A 38 -4.64 4.36 17.54
N THR A 39 -4.39 4.95 16.39
CA THR A 39 -5.08 4.63 15.15
C THR A 39 -4.38 3.49 14.41
N GLU A 40 -5.16 2.52 13.94
CA GLU A 40 -4.71 1.42 13.11
C GLU A 40 -5.54 1.36 11.82
N TYR A 41 -4.92 0.87 10.75
CA TYR A 41 -5.54 0.70 9.43
C TYR A 41 -5.49 -0.75 8.99
N TRP A 42 -6.63 -1.25 8.59
CA TRP A 42 -6.82 -2.62 8.13
C TRP A 42 -7.55 -2.64 6.79
N PRO A 43 -7.42 -3.70 5.97
CA PRO A 43 -8.28 -3.84 4.81
C PRO A 43 -9.75 -3.93 5.23
N LEU A 44 -10.61 -3.17 4.57
CA LEU A 44 -12.04 -3.15 4.84
C LEU A 44 -12.69 -4.42 4.32
N LEU A 45 -13.06 -5.30 5.23
CA LEU A 45 -13.78 -6.55 4.96
C LEU A 45 -14.96 -6.70 5.93
N PRO A 46 -16.01 -7.44 5.53
CA PRO A 46 -17.24 -7.57 6.33
C PRO A 46 -17.02 -8.20 7.70
N MET A 47 -15.98 -9.02 7.86
CA MET A 47 -15.72 -9.76 9.09
C MET A 47 -14.36 -9.42 9.67
N ALA A 48 -14.33 -9.02 10.94
CA ALA A 48 -13.09 -8.66 11.65
C ALA A 48 -12.05 -9.78 11.64
N LYS A 49 -12.48 -11.04 11.77
CA LYS A 49 -11.59 -12.21 11.71
C LYS A 49 -10.85 -12.32 10.37
N VAL A 50 -11.57 -12.16 9.26
CA VAL A 50 -10.98 -12.18 7.92
C VAL A 50 -10.05 -10.98 7.72
N GLN A 51 -10.50 -9.81 8.13
CA GLN A 51 -9.75 -8.56 8.06
C GLN A 51 -8.37 -8.67 8.73
N LYS A 52 -8.31 -9.23 9.94
CA LYS A 52 -7.06 -9.39 10.70
C LYS A 52 -6.14 -10.48 10.13
N GLN A 53 -6.70 -11.49 9.48
CA GLN A 53 -5.92 -12.59 8.89
C GLN A 53 -5.41 -12.30 7.49
N LEU A 54 -6.10 -11.44 6.73
CA LEU A 54 -5.78 -11.16 5.33
C LEU A 54 -4.32 -10.73 5.10
N PRO A 55 -3.73 -9.82 5.88
CA PRO A 55 -2.34 -9.43 5.69
C PRO A 55 -1.34 -10.59 5.82
N GLY A 56 -1.67 -11.61 6.63
CA GLY A 56 -0.83 -12.80 6.81
C GLY A 56 -0.81 -13.75 5.61
N ILE A 57 -1.79 -13.64 4.71
CA ILE A 57 -1.95 -14.56 3.58
C ILE A 57 -1.03 -14.18 2.41
N PHE A 58 -0.77 -12.90 2.22
CA PHE A 58 0.00 -12.37 1.09
C PHE A 58 1.47 -12.14 1.45
N ASP A 59 2.35 -12.26 0.45
CA ASP A 59 3.77 -11.96 0.57
C ASP A 59 4.02 -10.46 0.76
N ASN A 60 3.27 -9.64 0.03
CA ASN A 60 3.37 -8.19 0.09
C ASN A 60 2.02 -7.59 0.46
N VAL A 61 2.02 -6.70 1.42
CA VAL A 61 0.87 -5.91 1.83
C VAL A 61 1.29 -4.45 1.82
N LEU A 62 0.69 -3.69 0.93
CA LEU A 62 1.03 -2.30 0.66
C LEU A 62 -0.18 -1.40 0.91
N ALA A 63 0.05 -0.18 1.36
CA ALA A 63 -1.00 0.82 1.47
C ALA A 63 -0.69 2.03 0.60
N GLY A 64 -1.59 2.32 -0.32
CA GLY A 64 -1.55 3.57 -1.10
C GLY A 64 -2.14 4.71 -0.29
N VAL A 65 -1.35 5.74 -0.03
CA VAL A 65 -1.76 6.91 0.73
C VAL A 65 -1.65 8.16 -0.13
N ARG A 66 -2.70 8.96 -0.10
CA ARG A 66 -2.75 10.25 -0.76
C ARG A 66 -2.73 11.35 0.29
N ARG A 67 -1.82 12.29 0.14
CA ARG A 67 -1.74 13.51 0.94
C ARG A 67 -2.02 14.72 0.07
N THR A 68 -2.81 15.63 0.56
CA THR A 68 -3.13 16.88 -0.11
C THR A 68 -2.63 18.03 0.74
N GLU A 69 -1.86 18.91 0.14
CA GLU A 69 -1.32 20.10 0.77
C GLU A 69 -1.66 21.33 -0.08
N ASP A 70 -1.94 22.44 0.55
CA ASP A 70 -2.11 23.71 -0.14
C ASP A 70 -0.74 24.17 -0.67
N ALA A 71 -0.66 24.36 -1.98
CA ALA A 71 0.49 24.98 -2.60
C ALA A 71 0.45 26.49 -2.34
N LYS A 72 1.54 27.05 -1.83
CA LYS A 72 1.70 28.47 -1.55
C LYS A 72 2.77 29.09 -2.45
N ASP A 73 2.56 30.33 -2.87
CA ASP A 73 3.58 31.11 -3.56
C ASP A 73 4.67 31.60 -2.60
N GLU A 74 5.66 32.31 -3.13
CA GLU A 74 6.76 32.88 -2.33
C GLU A 74 6.28 33.90 -1.29
N GLN A 75 5.07 34.46 -1.46
CA GLN A 75 4.43 35.37 -0.53
C GLN A 75 3.48 34.67 0.45
N GLY A 76 3.42 33.34 0.44
CA GLY A 76 2.58 32.54 1.34
C GLY A 76 1.09 32.48 0.97
N ARG A 77 0.71 32.93 -0.23
CA ARG A 77 -0.68 32.90 -0.72
C ARG A 77 -0.99 31.54 -1.35
N ALA A 78 -2.19 31.01 -1.11
CA ALA A 78 -2.64 29.76 -1.71
C ALA A 78 -2.76 29.93 -3.23
N VAL A 79 -2.02 29.10 -4.00
CA VAL A 79 -2.01 29.12 -5.47
C VAL A 79 -2.55 27.84 -6.09
N GLY A 80 -2.93 26.87 -5.27
CA GLY A 80 -3.47 25.59 -5.72
C GLY A 80 -3.37 24.50 -4.67
N VAL A 81 -3.56 23.28 -5.12
CA VAL A 81 -3.47 22.07 -4.27
C VAL A 81 -2.41 21.15 -4.85
N ARG A 82 -1.45 20.77 -4.01
CA ARG A 82 -0.46 19.75 -4.32
C ARG A 82 -0.92 18.40 -3.80
N VAL A 83 -0.92 17.42 -4.67
CA VAL A 83 -1.25 16.04 -4.31
C VAL A 83 0.02 15.20 -4.32
N GLU A 84 0.35 14.62 -3.20
CA GLU A 84 1.42 13.67 -3.08
C GLU A 84 0.88 12.25 -2.86
N ARG A 85 1.52 11.26 -3.44
CA ARG A 85 1.18 9.86 -3.28
C ARG A 85 2.35 9.12 -2.69
N PHE A 86 2.04 8.25 -1.71
CA PHE A 86 3.00 7.42 -1.01
C PHE A 86 2.52 5.98 -1.01
N ILE A 87 3.46 5.06 -0.95
CA ILE A 87 3.15 3.66 -0.68
C ILE A 87 3.85 3.27 0.62
N VAL A 88 3.07 2.84 1.59
CA VAL A 88 3.56 2.29 2.85
C VAL A 88 3.93 0.83 2.61
N CYS A 89 5.15 0.47 2.93
CA CYS A 89 5.74 -0.84 2.65
C CYS A 89 6.08 -1.64 3.91
N ASP A 90 5.98 -1.04 5.09
CA ASP A 90 6.31 -1.66 6.37
C ASP A 90 5.30 -1.21 7.43
N GLN A 91 5.42 -1.69 8.65
CA GLN A 91 4.62 -1.19 9.76
C GLN A 91 5.00 0.26 10.05
N TYR A 92 4.10 1.16 9.76
CA TYR A 92 4.31 2.59 9.89
C TYR A 92 3.00 3.33 10.12
N GLY A 93 2.94 4.21 11.12
CA GLY A 93 1.78 5.08 11.36
C GLY A 93 0.44 4.34 11.53
N GLY A 94 0.45 3.14 12.11
CA GLY A 94 -0.74 2.32 12.29
C GLY A 94 -1.09 1.43 11.08
N TRP A 95 -0.36 1.53 9.97
CA TRP A 95 -0.52 0.63 8.82
C TRP A 95 0.18 -0.70 9.06
N HIS A 96 -0.53 -1.80 8.82
CA HIS A 96 -0.01 -3.16 8.90
C HIS A 96 0.44 -3.64 7.52
N CYS A 97 1.55 -3.08 7.06
CA CYS A 97 2.15 -3.39 5.76
C CYS A 97 3.40 -4.24 5.92
N LYS A 98 3.75 -4.96 4.88
CA LYS A 98 4.98 -5.75 4.78
C LYS A 98 5.35 -5.97 3.33
N VAL A 99 6.63 -6.17 3.07
CA VAL A 99 7.13 -6.56 1.75
C VAL A 99 8.16 -7.67 1.88
N ARG A 100 8.20 -8.52 0.90
CA ARG A 100 9.29 -9.47 0.72
C ARG A 100 10.39 -8.81 -0.11
N ASP A 101 11.27 -8.09 0.56
CA ASP A 101 12.37 -7.32 -0.03
C ASP A 101 13.71 -7.84 0.49
N PRO A 102 14.30 -8.90 -0.13
CA PRO A 102 15.52 -9.51 0.35
C PRO A 102 16.75 -8.59 0.27
N LEU A 103 16.74 -7.60 -0.62
CA LEU A 103 17.82 -6.64 -0.77
C LEU A 103 17.65 -5.42 0.15
N ARG A 104 16.55 -5.33 0.90
CA ARG A 104 16.20 -4.19 1.75
C ARG A 104 16.30 -2.84 1.04
N SER A 105 15.84 -2.81 -0.19
CA SER A 105 15.94 -1.65 -1.08
C SER A 105 14.83 -0.62 -0.86
N LEU A 106 13.72 -1.01 -0.20
CA LEU A 106 12.59 -0.13 0.08
C LEU A 106 12.70 0.53 1.45
N GLN A 107 12.24 1.76 1.52
CA GLN A 107 11.97 2.46 2.78
C GLN A 107 10.59 2.07 3.31
N ALA A 108 10.32 2.33 4.60
CA ALA A 108 9.00 2.07 5.20
C ALA A 108 7.87 2.82 4.47
N VAL A 109 8.17 4.01 3.97
CA VAL A 109 7.26 4.81 3.14
C VAL A 109 8.01 5.25 1.88
N GLU A 110 7.52 4.82 0.73
CA GLU A 110 8.08 5.18 -0.58
C GLU A 110 7.26 6.31 -1.22
N ARG A 111 7.97 7.31 -1.71
CA ARG A 111 7.37 8.49 -2.33
C ARG A 111 7.05 8.24 -3.80
N THR A 112 6.10 7.37 -4.05
CA THR A 112 5.61 7.04 -5.39
C THR A 112 4.13 6.66 -5.32
N GLY A 113 3.41 6.86 -6.41
CA GLY A 113 2.06 6.33 -6.61
C GLY A 113 2.04 5.11 -7.54
N ASN A 114 3.20 4.60 -7.94
CA ASN A 114 3.32 3.53 -8.92
C ASN A 114 3.95 2.27 -8.30
N ILE A 115 3.18 1.21 -8.17
CA ILE A 115 3.65 -0.07 -7.64
C ILE A 115 4.80 -0.65 -8.47
N ALA A 116 4.82 -0.43 -9.78
CA ALA A 116 5.88 -0.92 -10.64
C ALA A 116 7.26 -0.37 -10.27
N ASP A 117 7.32 0.87 -9.75
CA ASP A 117 8.58 1.46 -9.27
C ASP A 117 9.14 0.71 -8.07
N LEU A 118 8.28 0.23 -7.17
CA LEU A 118 8.68 -0.58 -6.02
C LEU A 118 9.30 -1.89 -6.47
N PHE A 119 8.65 -2.60 -7.38
CA PHE A 119 9.16 -3.89 -7.88
C PHE A 119 10.49 -3.74 -8.62
N ARG A 120 10.65 -2.69 -9.44
CA ARG A 120 11.93 -2.38 -10.09
C ARG A 120 13.03 -2.10 -9.06
N LYS A 121 12.72 -1.38 -8.01
CA LYS A 121 13.65 -1.08 -6.92
C LYS A 121 14.04 -2.32 -6.15
N MET A 122 13.08 -3.21 -5.86
CA MET A 122 13.32 -4.50 -5.20
C MET A 122 14.19 -5.43 -6.04
N GLU A 123 14.08 -5.38 -7.37
CA GLU A 123 14.89 -6.15 -8.31
C GLU A 123 16.28 -5.55 -8.54
N GLY A 124 16.62 -4.42 -7.91
CA GLY A 124 17.87 -3.69 -8.11
C GLY A 124 17.95 -2.94 -9.45
N LYS A 125 16.84 -2.80 -10.17
CA LYS A 125 16.74 -2.01 -11.39
C LYS A 125 16.48 -0.56 -11.04
N GLN A 126 17.35 0.36 -11.45
CA GLN A 126 17.10 1.78 -11.30
C GLN A 126 15.89 2.20 -12.13
N SER A 127 15.01 2.99 -11.53
CA SER A 127 13.96 3.68 -12.26
C SER A 127 14.62 4.54 -13.36
N ASN A 128 14.36 4.22 -14.62
CA ASN A 128 14.65 5.15 -15.70
C ASN A 128 13.75 6.36 -15.49
N LYS A 129 14.27 7.41 -14.86
CA LYS A 129 13.69 8.73 -14.98
C LYS A 129 13.70 9.04 -16.46
N ILE A 130 12.54 9.01 -17.09
CA ILE A 130 12.32 9.66 -18.37
C ILE A 130 12.59 11.14 -18.08
N THR A 131 13.78 11.57 -18.38
CA THR A 131 14.12 12.98 -18.37
C THR A 131 13.33 13.59 -19.53
N GLU A 132 12.54 14.62 -19.25
CA GLU A 132 11.79 15.43 -20.23
C GLU A 132 12.65 16.05 -21.34
N LYS A 133 13.87 15.58 -21.54
CA LYS A 133 14.79 16.06 -22.58
C LYS A 133 14.63 15.40 -23.94
N ASP A 134 13.88 14.32 -24.05
CA ASP A 134 13.72 13.60 -25.32
C ASP A 134 12.48 14.01 -26.12
N THR A 135 11.78 15.06 -25.72
CA THR A 135 10.59 15.58 -26.44
C THR A 135 10.90 16.87 -27.22
N LYS A 136 12.14 17.13 -27.56
CA LYS A 136 12.53 18.17 -28.50
C LYS A 136 13.33 17.57 -29.64
N ALA A 137 12.62 16.92 -30.49
CA ALA A 137 13.07 16.69 -31.86
C ALA A 137 11.89 16.95 -32.82
#